data_9067a43f8d813ca5af8e92107a46534d
#
_entry.id   9067a43f8d813ca5af8e92107a46534d
#
_cell.length_a   1.000
_cell.length_b   1.000
_cell.length_c   1.000
_cell.angle_alpha   90.00
_cell.angle_beta   90.00
_cell.angle_gamma   90.00
#
_symmetry.space_group_name_H-M   'P 1'
#
loop_
_entity.id
_entity.type
_entity.pdbx_description
1 polymer ?
#
loop_
_entity_poly.entity_id
_entity_poly.type
_entity_poly.pdbx_seq_one_letter_code
_entity_poly.pdbx_strand_id
1 'polypeptide(L)'
;MHAGLVAQALVKSILHMHIEVQMASEFMYSDPVIDEKTLVIAVSQSGETIDTLEAMKYAKNRGAKCLAIINVKGSSIARESDYVLYTNAGPEIAVASTKAYTTQLAVFYLIVARMAHSRGVFDDAQTQSFVRELQRTPEVMKKVLERRRDIH
;
A
#
# COMPACT_ATOMS: atom_id res chain seq x y z
N MET A 1 3.07 -4.23 -7.48
CA MET A 1 3.52 -5.52 -6.90
C MET A 1 4.54 -5.35 -5.77
N HIS A 2 5.75 -4.76 -5.96
CA HIS A 2 6.81 -4.71 -4.92
C HIS A 2 6.38 -4.05 -3.60
N ALA A 3 5.61 -2.96 -3.64
CA ALA A 3 5.07 -2.34 -2.43
C ALA A 3 4.16 -3.31 -1.64
N GLY A 4 3.37 -4.13 -2.35
CA GLY A 4 2.56 -5.18 -1.73
C GLY A 4 3.40 -6.27 -1.07
N LEU A 5 4.52 -6.69 -1.68
CA LEU A 5 5.43 -7.68 -1.08
C LEU A 5 6.07 -7.16 0.21
N VAL A 6 6.42 -5.88 0.28
CA VAL A 6 6.89 -5.25 1.53
C VAL A 6 5.76 -5.24 2.57
N ALA A 7 4.55 -4.87 2.16
CA ALA A 7 3.38 -4.92 3.05
C ALA A 7 3.12 -6.35 3.58
N GLN A 8 3.27 -7.37 2.73
CA GLN A 8 3.14 -8.78 3.13
C GLN A 8 4.15 -9.15 4.22
N ALA A 9 5.41 -8.75 4.06
CA ALA A 9 6.44 -9.00 5.06
C ALA A 9 6.12 -8.31 6.39
N LEU A 10 5.65 -7.05 6.35
CA LEU A 10 5.25 -6.29 7.54
C LEU A 10 4.04 -6.92 8.25
N VAL A 11 3.00 -7.27 7.51
CA VAL A 11 1.80 -7.91 8.08
C VAL A 11 2.14 -9.25 8.71
N LYS A 12 2.98 -10.06 8.07
CA LYS A 12 3.43 -11.33 8.65
C LYS A 12 4.24 -11.14 9.93
N SER A 13 5.17 -10.19 9.95
CA SER A 13 6.09 -10.00 11.09
C SER A 13 5.42 -9.34 12.29
N ILE A 14 4.49 -8.40 12.07
CA ILE A 14 3.88 -7.60 13.14
C ILE A 14 2.53 -8.18 13.56
N LEU A 15 1.70 -8.57 12.59
CA LEU A 15 0.31 -8.99 12.85
C LEU A 15 0.12 -10.50 12.87
N HIS A 16 1.13 -11.28 12.44
CA HIS A 16 1.05 -12.73 12.25
C HIS A 16 -0.18 -13.17 11.42
N MET A 17 -0.51 -12.35 10.42
CA MET A 17 -1.62 -12.61 9.49
C MET A 17 -1.12 -13.09 8.15
N HIS A 18 -1.91 -13.93 7.50
CA HIS A 18 -1.70 -14.31 6.11
C HIS A 18 -2.27 -13.22 5.20
N ILE A 19 -1.48 -12.77 4.25
CA ILE A 19 -1.94 -11.94 3.13
C ILE A 19 -1.29 -12.45 1.84
N GLU A 20 -1.99 -12.32 0.75
CA GLU A 20 -1.54 -12.70 -0.58
C GLU A 20 -1.27 -11.44 -1.42
N VAL A 21 -0.24 -11.49 -2.26
CA VAL A 21 0.13 -10.40 -3.17
C VAL A 21 0.21 -10.95 -4.57
N GLN A 22 -0.62 -10.42 -5.44
CA GLN A 22 -0.71 -10.83 -6.83
C GLN A 22 -0.54 -9.66 -7.79
N MET A 23 -0.15 -9.95 -9.01
CA MET A 23 -0.26 -8.98 -10.11
C MET A 23 -1.72 -8.88 -10.54
N ALA A 24 -2.19 -7.65 -10.78
CA ALA A 24 -3.58 -7.44 -11.16
C ALA A 24 -3.97 -8.16 -12.47
N SER A 25 -3.03 -8.24 -13.42
CA SER A 25 -3.21 -8.99 -14.68
C SER A 25 -3.44 -10.49 -14.46
N GLU A 26 -2.91 -11.06 -13.38
CA GLU A 26 -3.00 -12.50 -13.07
C GLU A 26 -4.16 -12.81 -12.11
N PHE A 27 -4.62 -11.81 -11.38
CA PHE A 27 -5.56 -11.97 -10.26
C PHE A 27 -6.83 -12.71 -10.64
N MET A 28 -7.46 -12.34 -11.75
CA MET A 28 -8.71 -12.96 -12.19
C MET A 28 -8.52 -14.41 -12.68
N TYR A 29 -7.32 -14.70 -13.22
CA TYR A 29 -7.01 -16.03 -13.76
C TYR A 29 -6.58 -17.03 -12.68
N SER A 30 -6.13 -16.54 -11.53
CA SER A 30 -5.75 -17.38 -10.39
C SER A 30 -6.94 -17.92 -9.61
N ASP A 31 -8.17 -17.49 -9.95
CA ASP A 31 -9.42 -17.81 -9.25
C ASP A 31 -9.29 -17.69 -7.72
N PRO A 32 -8.97 -16.50 -7.21
CA PRO A 32 -8.70 -16.31 -5.79
C PRO A 32 -9.94 -16.57 -4.95
N VAL A 33 -9.73 -17.14 -3.76
CA VAL A 33 -10.81 -17.35 -2.79
C VAL A 33 -11.22 -15.99 -2.21
N ILE A 34 -12.39 -15.52 -2.59
CA ILE A 34 -12.92 -14.21 -2.21
C ILE A 34 -14.33 -14.38 -1.64
N ASP A 35 -14.56 -13.71 -0.53
CA ASP A 35 -15.87 -13.62 0.12
C ASP A 35 -16.09 -12.20 0.69
N GLU A 36 -17.20 -12.02 1.39
CA GLU A 36 -17.59 -10.76 2.05
C GLU A 36 -16.67 -10.35 3.23
N LYS A 37 -15.81 -11.27 3.72
CA LYS A 37 -14.80 -11.01 4.76
C LYS A 37 -13.44 -10.65 4.17
N THR A 38 -13.33 -10.67 2.85
CA THR A 38 -12.08 -10.36 2.13
C THR A 38 -11.95 -8.86 1.93
N LEU A 39 -10.77 -8.32 2.24
CA LEU A 39 -10.34 -6.99 1.85
C LEU A 39 -9.32 -7.07 0.74
N VAL A 40 -9.62 -6.51 -0.41
CA VAL A 40 -8.69 -6.35 -1.52
C VAL A 40 -8.09 -4.94 -1.50
N ILE A 41 -6.77 -4.85 -1.50
CA ILE A 41 -6.05 -3.58 -1.53
C ILE A 41 -5.45 -3.38 -2.93
N ALA A 42 -6.06 -2.50 -3.72
CA ALA A 42 -5.59 -2.11 -5.04
C ALA A 42 -4.53 -1.01 -4.94
N VAL A 43 -3.36 -1.22 -5.54
CA VAL A 43 -2.25 -0.26 -5.49
C VAL A 43 -1.92 0.21 -6.90
N SER A 44 -2.10 1.50 -7.14
CA SER A 44 -1.78 2.13 -8.43
C SER A 44 -1.28 3.56 -8.21
N GLN A 45 -0.35 4.02 -9.02
CA GLN A 45 0.07 5.43 -8.97
C GLN A 45 -0.98 6.32 -9.64
N SER A 46 -1.35 6.02 -10.87
CA SER A 46 -2.30 6.83 -11.66
C SER A 46 -3.75 6.60 -11.26
N GLY A 47 -4.08 5.40 -10.76
CA GLY A 47 -5.45 4.97 -10.52
C GLY A 47 -6.25 4.71 -11.81
N GLU A 48 -5.55 4.61 -12.97
CA GLU A 48 -6.14 4.36 -14.30
C GLU A 48 -5.64 3.05 -14.93
N THR A 49 -4.94 2.21 -14.17
CA THR A 49 -4.44 0.91 -14.67
C THR A 49 -5.61 -0.04 -14.88
N ILE A 50 -5.88 -0.41 -16.13
CA ILE A 50 -7.05 -1.22 -16.52
C ILE A 50 -7.08 -2.55 -15.76
N ASP A 51 -5.98 -3.30 -15.75
CA ASP A 51 -5.92 -4.59 -15.07
C ASP A 51 -6.27 -4.47 -13.58
N THR A 52 -5.79 -3.41 -12.92
CA THR A 52 -6.07 -3.15 -11.49
C THR A 52 -7.55 -2.82 -11.28
N LEU A 53 -8.14 -2.05 -12.17
CA LEU A 53 -9.56 -1.71 -12.12
C LEU A 53 -10.45 -2.96 -12.30
N GLU A 54 -10.13 -3.79 -13.29
CA GLU A 54 -10.90 -5.02 -13.56
C GLU A 54 -10.72 -6.06 -12.45
N ALA A 55 -9.51 -6.23 -11.91
CA ALA A 55 -9.26 -7.08 -10.75
C ALA A 55 -10.09 -6.65 -9.53
N MET A 56 -10.20 -5.33 -9.31
CA MET A 56 -11.01 -4.79 -8.22
C MET A 56 -12.50 -5.02 -8.44
N LYS A 57 -13.03 -4.79 -9.64
CA LYS A 57 -14.43 -5.08 -9.98
C LYS A 57 -14.76 -6.57 -9.81
N TYR A 58 -13.84 -7.43 -10.26
CA TYR A 58 -13.96 -8.87 -10.09
C TYR A 58 -14.09 -9.25 -8.61
N ALA A 59 -13.26 -8.67 -7.74
CA ALA A 59 -13.33 -8.91 -6.31
C ALA A 59 -14.64 -8.39 -5.68
N LYS A 60 -15.06 -7.19 -6.03
CA LYS A 60 -16.33 -6.61 -5.56
C LYS A 60 -17.54 -7.46 -5.94
N ASN A 61 -17.59 -7.97 -7.17
CA ASN A 61 -18.67 -8.86 -7.63
C ASN A 61 -18.75 -10.17 -6.84
N ARG A 62 -17.69 -10.54 -6.11
CA ARG A 62 -17.62 -11.69 -5.18
C ARG A 62 -17.82 -11.30 -3.72
N GLY A 63 -18.19 -10.06 -3.45
CA GLY A 63 -18.52 -9.58 -2.11
C GLY A 63 -17.37 -8.94 -1.33
N ALA A 64 -16.14 -8.90 -1.87
CA ALA A 64 -15.01 -8.27 -1.21
C ALA A 64 -15.21 -6.76 -1.03
N LYS A 65 -14.63 -6.20 0.05
CA LYS A 65 -14.41 -4.78 0.18
C LYS A 65 -13.10 -4.38 -0.48
N CYS A 66 -13.11 -3.21 -1.14
CA CYS A 66 -11.94 -2.72 -1.87
C CYS A 66 -11.41 -1.41 -1.30
N LEU A 67 -10.13 -1.42 -0.93
CA LEU A 67 -9.36 -0.24 -0.56
C LEU A 67 -8.38 0.09 -1.68
N ALA A 68 -8.37 1.32 -2.17
CA ALA A 68 -7.36 1.79 -3.11
C ALA A 68 -6.27 2.61 -2.42
N ILE A 69 -5.01 2.34 -2.78
CA ILE A 69 -3.84 3.19 -2.46
C ILE A 69 -3.38 3.81 -3.76
N ILE A 70 -3.66 5.10 -3.97
CA ILE A 70 -3.44 5.80 -5.23
C ILE A 70 -2.92 7.22 -5.01
N ASN A 71 -2.35 7.81 -6.06
CA ASN A 71 -1.85 9.19 -5.99
C ASN A 71 -2.80 10.19 -6.65
N VAL A 72 -3.51 9.81 -7.71
CA VAL A 72 -4.35 10.72 -8.49
C VAL A 72 -5.78 10.72 -7.98
N LYS A 73 -6.23 11.90 -7.52
CA LYS A 73 -7.60 12.09 -7.04
C LYS A 73 -8.61 11.98 -8.19
N GLY A 74 -9.77 11.37 -7.92
CA GLY A 74 -10.85 11.25 -8.89
C GLY A 74 -10.59 10.27 -10.03
N SER A 75 -9.54 9.46 -9.95
CA SER A 75 -9.25 8.40 -10.92
C SER A 75 -10.32 7.31 -10.94
N SER A 76 -10.32 6.48 -11.97
CA SER A 76 -11.31 5.41 -12.16
C SER A 76 -11.30 4.41 -11.00
N ILE A 77 -10.11 4.01 -10.54
CA ILE A 77 -9.95 3.13 -9.37
C ILE A 77 -10.48 3.82 -8.09
N ALA A 78 -10.24 5.15 -7.92
CA ALA A 78 -10.77 5.87 -6.77
C ALA A 78 -12.30 5.86 -6.71
N ARG A 79 -12.95 6.09 -7.85
CA ARG A 79 -14.42 6.13 -7.94
C ARG A 79 -15.05 4.77 -7.69
N GLU A 80 -14.37 3.70 -8.09
CA GLU A 80 -14.88 2.33 -7.97
C GLU A 80 -14.63 1.72 -6.58
N SER A 81 -13.66 2.24 -5.81
CA SER A 81 -13.28 1.69 -4.51
C SER A 81 -14.27 2.02 -3.40
N ASP A 82 -14.42 1.11 -2.41
CA ASP A 82 -15.18 1.39 -1.18
C ASP A 82 -14.44 2.38 -0.27
N TYR A 83 -13.10 2.30 -0.27
CA TYR A 83 -12.23 3.19 0.52
C TYR A 83 -11.03 3.63 -0.31
N VAL A 84 -10.52 4.82 -0.06
CA VAL A 84 -9.36 5.37 -0.78
C VAL A 84 -8.38 6.01 0.19
N LEU A 85 -7.10 5.67 0.04
CA LEU A 85 -5.99 6.36 0.68
C LEU A 85 -5.11 6.99 -0.41
N TYR A 86 -4.96 8.31 -0.33
CA TYR A 86 -4.13 9.06 -1.26
C TYR A 86 -2.71 9.19 -0.75
N THR A 87 -1.74 8.85 -1.59
CA THR A 87 -0.31 8.96 -1.23
C THR A 87 0.20 10.39 -1.19
N ASN A 88 -0.50 11.32 -1.86
CA ASN A 88 -0.14 12.75 -1.94
C ASN A 88 1.32 13.00 -2.38
N ALA A 89 1.87 12.14 -3.24
CA ALA A 89 3.25 12.25 -3.72
C ALA A 89 3.47 13.41 -4.71
N GLY A 90 2.39 14.11 -5.10
CA GLY A 90 2.41 15.09 -6.17
C GLY A 90 2.56 14.46 -7.57
N PRO A 91 2.72 15.26 -8.63
CA PRO A 91 2.86 14.75 -9.98
C PRO A 91 4.11 13.88 -10.13
N GLU A 92 3.97 12.69 -10.71
CA GLU A 92 5.09 11.84 -11.13
C GLU A 92 5.38 12.12 -12.60
N ILE A 93 6.56 12.67 -12.89
CA ILE A 93 6.96 13.08 -14.25
C ILE A 93 7.81 11.98 -14.92
N ALA A 94 8.44 11.12 -14.10
CA ALA A 94 9.26 10.03 -14.60
C ALA A 94 8.41 8.83 -15.04
N VAL A 95 8.85 8.14 -16.10
CA VAL A 95 8.25 6.87 -16.52
C VAL A 95 8.44 5.81 -15.43
N ALA A 96 9.62 5.75 -14.84
CA ALA A 96 9.89 4.90 -13.69
C ALA A 96 9.36 5.56 -12.41
N SER A 97 8.49 4.86 -11.69
CA SER A 97 7.94 5.33 -10.41
C SER A 97 9.04 5.37 -9.34
N THR A 98 9.28 6.53 -8.76
CA THR A 98 10.27 6.72 -7.68
C THR A 98 9.59 7.14 -6.38
N LYS A 99 9.24 8.41 -6.24
CA LYS A 99 8.58 8.95 -5.04
C LYS A 99 7.21 8.32 -4.78
N ALA A 100 6.47 7.96 -5.83
CA ALA A 100 5.19 7.29 -5.66
C ALA A 100 5.35 5.92 -4.99
N TYR A 101 6.41 5.17 -5.31
CA TYR A 101 6.70 3.90 -4.65
C TYR A 101 6.98 4.09 -3.15
N THR A 102 7.85 5.04 -2.78
CA THR A 102 8.19 5.28 -1.38
C THR A 102 7.00 5.78 -0.57
N THR A 103 6.13 6.59 -1.17
CA THR A 103 4.89 7.04 -0.50
C THR A 103 3.86 5.91 -0.36
N GLN A 104 3.79 4.96 -1.30
CA GLN A 104 2.97 3.74 -1.14
C GLN A 104 3.48 2.91 0.04
N LEU A 105 4.80 2.75 0.20
CA LEU A 105 5.38 2.08 1.37
C LEU A 105 4.97 2.77 2.67
N ALA A 106 5.09 4.11 2.74
CA ALA A 106 4.69 4.87 3.93
C ALA A 106 3.21 4.64 4.29
N VAL A 107 2.31 4.60 3.29
CA VAL A 107 0.88 4.29 3.52
C VAL A 107 0.72 2.88 4.08
N PHE A 108 1.43 1.87 3.56
CA PHE A 108 1.37 0.52 4.11
C PHE A 108 1.88 0.45 5.55
N TYR A 109 2.97 1.14 5.89
CA TYR A 109 3.44 1.22 7.27
C TYR A 109 2.36 1.80 8.21
N LEU A 110 1.66 2.86 7.78
CA LEU A 110 0.56 3.45 8.55
C LEU A 110 -0.64 2.51 8.70
N ILE A 111 -1.02 1.78 7.64
CA ILE A 111 -2.08 0.76 7.69
C ILE A 111 -1.71 -0.31 8.71
N VAL A 112 -0.49 -0.85 8.63
CA VAL A 112 -0.04 -1.92 9.55
C VAL A 112 0.00 -1.42 10.99
N ALA A 113 0.51 -0.20 11.25
CA ALA A 113 0.50 0.39 12.59
C ALA A 113 -0.93 0.54 13.14
N ARG A 114 -1.86 1.02 12.31
CA ARG A 114 -3.27 1.14 12.69
C ARG A 114 -3.92 -0.21 12.96
N MET A 115 -3.64 -1.21 12.14
CA MET A 115 -4.13 -2.58 12.35
C MET A 115 -3.55 -3.19 13.62
N ALA A 116 -2.25 -3.01 13.87
CA ALA A 116 -1.58 -3.50 15.07
C ALA A 116 -2.19 -2.91 16.35
N HIS A 117 -2.46 -1.59 16.33
CA HIS A 117 -3.16 -0.92 17.42
C HIS A 117 -4.58 -1.46 17.62
N SER A 118 -5.37 -1.54 16.55
CA SER A 118 -6.76 -2.01 16.62
C SER A 118 -6.90 -3.46 17.10
N ARG A 119 -5.87 -4.28 16.92
CA ARG A 119 -5.82 -5.68 17.34
C ARG A 119 -5.15 -5.86 18.71
N GLY A 120 -4.71 -4.79 19.35
CA GLY A 120 -4.02 -4.85 20.63
C GLY A 120 -2.59 -5.41 20.56
N VAL A 121 -2.00 -5.50 19.36
CA VAL A 121 -0.60 -5.90 19.15
C VAL A 121 0.34 -4.75 19.54
N PHE A 122 -0.03 -3.52 19.24
CA PHE A 122 0.60 -2.29 19.67
C PHE A 122 -0.29 -1.56 20.66
N ASP A 123 0.27 -1.09 21.75
CA ASP A 123 -0.33 -0.09 22.62
C ASP A 123 -0.20 1.33 22.02
N ASP A 124 -0.73 2.34 22.72
CA ASP A 124 -0.65 3.74 22.28
C ASP A 124 0.80 4.23 22.16
N ALA A 125 1.66 3.88 23.12
CA ALA A 125 3.06 4.31 23.14
C ALA A 125 3.87 3.67 22.01
N GLN A 126 3.66 2.39 21.74
CA GLN A 126 4.27 1.66 20.64
C GLN A 126 3.81 2.20 19.28
N THR A 127 2.52 2.47 19.13
CA THR A 127 1.94 3.05 17.92
C THR A 127 2.54 4.43 17.64
N GLN A 128 2.60 5.30 18.65
CA GLN A 128 3.20 6.62 18.53
C GLN A 128 4.69 6.56 18.21
N SER A 129 5.43 5.62 18.84
CA SER A 129 6.84 5.43 18.55
C SER A 129 7.07 5.01 17.11
N PHE A 130 6.29 4.04 16.62
CA PHE A 130 6.36 3.57 15.23
C PHE A 130 6.10 4.70 14.23
N VAL A 131 5.06 5.51 14.46
CA VAL A 131 4.73 6.65 13.58
C VAL A 131 5.83 7.71 13.63
N ARG A 132 6.41 8.01 14.80
CA ARG A 132 7.54 8.97 14.93
C ARG A 132 8.76 8.52 14.14
N GLU A 133 9.11 7.23 14.20
CA GLU A 133 10.25 6.70 13.40
C GLU A 133 9.96 6.81 11.90
N LEU A 134 8.73 6.55 11.46
CA LEU A 134 8.35 6.77 10.07
C LEU A 134 8.48 8.24 9.66
N GLN A 135 8.07 9.17 10.51
CA GLN A 135 8.21 10.62 10.28
C GLN A 135 9.66 11.09 10.20
N ARG A 136 10.59 10.41 10.89
CA ARG A 136 12.05 10.70 10.85
C ARG A 136 12.74 10.18 9.59
N THR A 137 12.09 9.27 8.85
CA THR A 137 12.69 8.63 7.67
C THR A 137 13.23 9.63 6.64
N PRO A 138 12.56 10.75 6.29
CA PRO A 138 13.10 11.72 5.34
C PRO A 138 14.45 12.33 5.79
N GLU A 139 14.62 12.61 7.08
CA GLU A 139 15.87 13.14 7.63
C GLU A 139 17.01 12.12 7.55
N VAL A 140 16.70 10.86 7.85
CA VAL A 140 17.65 9.75 7.74
C VAL A 140 18.08 9.55 6.29
N MET A 141 17.12 9.54 5.36
CA MET A 141 17.39 9.46 3.92
C MET A 141 18.28 10.60 3.43
N LYS A 142 18.05 11.83 3.91
CA LYS A 142 18.87 12.99 3.56
C LYS A 142 20.33 12.77 3.98
N LYS A 143 20.57 12.29 5.21
CA LYS A 143 21.94 11.98 5.70
C LYS A 143 22.63 10.93 4.83
N VAL A 144 21.90 9.88 4.39
CA VAL A 144 22.45 8.87 3.46
C VAL A 144 22.83 9.51 2.12
N LEU A 145 21.97 10.38 1.58
CA LEU A 145 22.23 11.08 0.32
C LEU A 145 23.42 12.07 0.41
N GLU A 146 23.64 12.68 1.55
CA GLU A 146 24.83 13.54 1.80
C GLU A 146 26.12 12.72 1.70
N ARG A 147 26.09 11.45 2.12
CA ARG A 147 27.23 10.53 2.07
C ARG A 147 27.35 9.75 0.73
N ARG A 148 26.56 10.12 -0.29
CA ARG A 148 26.55 9.39 -1.59
C ARG A 148 27.92 9.30 -2.28
N ARG A 149 28.83 10.22 -1.97
CA ARG A 149 30.21 10.21 -2.52
C ARG A 149 31.12 9.17 -1.87
N ASP A 150 30.73 8.64 -0.71
CA ASP A 150 31.45 7.61 0.02
C ASP A 150 31.08 6.19 -0.46
N ILE A 151 30.07 6.09 -1.32
CA ILE A 151 29.54 4.84 -1.87
C ILE A 151 30.05 4.70 -3.30
N HIS A 152 31.28 4.27 -3.45
CA HIS A 152 31.93 3.91 -4.72
C HIS A 152 32.48 2.49 -4.66
#